data_f0fc1e364ff2532941507a2f080d69bf
#
_entry.id   f0fc1e364ff2532941507a2f080d69bf
#
_cell.length_a   1.000
_cell.length_b   1.000
_cell.length_c   1.000
_cell.angle_alpha   90.00
_cell.angle_beta   90.00
_cell.angle_gamma   90.00
#
_symmetry.space_group_name_H-M   'P 1'
#
loop_
_entity.id
_entity.type
_entity.pdbx_description
1 polymer ?
#
loop_
_entity_poly.entity_id
_entity_poly.type
_entity_poly.pdbx_seq_one_letter_code
_entity_poly.pdbx_strand_id
1 'polypeptide(L)'
;MFFFAILSTSCVFIDVDRSSYIDGSADIYKVIDEIEIDWDYGTVMVRYWDRDYISFSEEDPNGPIKDCMCYYVRNRQLFLAYSRYNDTYYQPKKLMVFLPKGVIYRDIDIDVLDANIDVDADCRKIDIDTTSGDVVFSTTYRDIEDIDVDTVSGNVRLILPIDTSFTCEYDTVRGRLISQFGLYGNPSDRYYYGGPFYTTKIDVDTRDGNLELEIYR
;
A
#
# COMPACT_ATOMS: atom_id res chain seq x y z
N MET A 1 -7.59 -23.16 -21.47
CA MET A 1 -6.32 -22.50 -21.90
C MET A 1 -6.58 -21.02 -21.75
N PHE A 2 -6.43 -20.55 -20.52
CA PHE A 2 -6.64 -19.14 -20.18
C PHE A 2 -5.33 -18.40 -20.43
N PHE A 3 -5.37 -17.43 -21.29
CA PHE A 3 -4.29 -16.47 -21.48
C PHE A 3 -4.36 -15.48 -20.33
N PHE A 4 -3.44 -15.57 -19.39
CA PHE A 4 -3.13 -14.46 -18.49
C PHE A 4 -2.51 -13.36 -19.34
N ALA A 5 -3.30 -12.36 -19.69
CA ALA A 5 -2.75 -11.07 -20.07
C ALA A 5 -2.27 -10.42 -18.77
N ILE A 6 -0.98 -10.48 -18.53
CA ILE A 6 -0.32 -9.54 -17.63
C ILE A 6 -0.51 -8.17 -18.30
N LEU A 7 -1.59 -7.50 -17.95
CA LEU A 7 -1.71 -6.07 -18.15
C LEU A 7 -0.71 -5.44 -17.18
N SER A 8 0.55 -5.35 -17.62
CA SER A 8 1.43 -4.35 -17.04
C SER A 8 0.74 -3.02 -17.27
N THR A 9 0.01 -2.53 -16.29
CA THR A 9 -0.23 -1.11 -16.18
C THR A 9 1.16 -0.52 -16.11
N SER A 10 1.67 -0.11 -17.26
CA SER A 10 2.89 0.66 -17.33
C SER A 10 2.64 1.85 -16.42
N CYS A 11 3.27 1.86 -15.24
CA CYS A 11 3.53 3.08 -14.53
C CYS A 11 3.90 4.10 -15.60
N VAL A 12 3.06 5.09 -15.81
CA VAL A 12 3.43 6.25 -16.58
C VAL A 12 4.47 6.92 -15.69
N PHE A 13 5.72 6.51 -15.87
CA PHE A 13 6.83 7.30 -15.38
C PHE A 13 6.67 8.68 -16.01
N ILE A 14 5.99 9.56 -15.31
CA ILE A 14 6.13 10.97 -15.59
C ILE A 14 7.62 11.17 -15.33
N ASP A 15 8.35 11.49 -16.40
CA ASP A 15 9.78 11.81 -16.34
C ASP A 15 9.92 13.03 -15.42
N VAL A 16 9.85 12.78 -14.12
CA VAL A 16 10.06 13.79 -13.08
C VAL A 16 11.55 14.05 -13.16
N ASP A 17 11.89 15.26 -13.53
CA ASP A 17 13.26 15.74 -13.51
C ASP A 17 13.87 15.38 -12.13
N ARG A 18 14.73 14.35 -12.13
CA ARG A 18 15.36 13.82 -10.91
C ARG A 18 16.13 14.88 -10.12
N SER A 19 16.35 16.06 -10.70
CA SER A 19 16.91 17.22 -10.02
C SER A 19 15.99 17.80 -8.93
N SER A 20 14.69 17.48 -8.94
CA SER A 20 13.73 17.94 -7.92
C SER A 20 13.70 17.07 -6.66
N TYR A 21 14.35 15.91 -6.67
CA TYR A 21 14.43 15.01 -5.51
C TYR A 21 15.37 15.56 -4.44
N ILE A 22 14.96 15.41 -3.19
CA ILE A 22 15.73 15.74 -1.99
C ILE A 22 16.12 14.42 -1.33
N ASP A 23 17.40 14.25 -0.98
CA ASP A 23 17.87 13.04 -0.34
C ASP A 23 17.61 13.03 1.17
N GLY A 24 17.28 11.86 1.70
CA GLY A 24 17.20 11.59 3.12
C GLY A 24 15.82 11.81 3.76
N SER A 25 15.82 11.68 5.09
CA SER A 25 14.62 11.81 5.94
C SER A 25 14.16 13.25 6.08
N ALA A 26 12.87 13.46 6.29
CA ALA A 26 12.31 14.81 6.49
C ALA A 26 11.01 14.81 7.30
N ASP A 27 10.66 16.02 7.75
CA ASP A 27 9.37 16.39 8.32
C ASP A 27 8.63 17.30 7.35
N ILE A 28 7.39 16.97 7.00
CA ILE A 28 6.57 17.71 6.04
C ILE A 28 5.41 18.39 6.77
N TYR A 29 5.47 19.71 6.85
CA TYR A 29 4.44 20.56 7.48
C TYR A 29 3.39 21.06 6.49
N LYS A 30 3.46 20.65 5.24
CA LYS A 30 2.51 20.99 4.19
C LYS A 30 1.32 20.04 4.22
N VAL A 31 0.18 20.52 3.77
CA VAL A 31 -0.99 19.67 3.54
C VAL A 31 -0.69 18.73 2.38
N ILE A 32 -0.79 17.44 2.65
CA ILE A 32 -0.62 16.35 1.68
C ILE A 32 -1.95 15.61 1.57
N ASP A 33 -2.36 15.31 0.35
CA ASP A 33 -3.56 14.53 0.04
C ASP A 33 -3.22 13.16 -0.53
N GLU A 34 -2.08 13.04 -1.19
CA GLU A 34 -1.63 11.84 -1.88
C GLU A 34 -0.24 11.47 -1.43
N ILE A 35 -0.02 10.17 -1.25
CA ILE A 35 1.28 9.60 -0.89
C ILE A 35 1.59 8.51 -1.91
N GLU A 36 2.75 8.62 -2.56
CA GLU A 36 3.28 7.64 -3.49
C GLU A 36 4.62 7.13 -2.96
N ILE A 37 4.77 5.81 -2.87
CA ILE A 37 5.94 5.14 -2.33
C ILE A 37 6.46 4.14 -3.37
N ASP A 38 7.63 4.39 -3.91
CA ASP A 38 8.36 3.49 -4.81
C ASP A 38 9.56 2.90 -4.05
N TRP A 39 9.45 1.61 -3.65
CA TRP A 39 10.40 0.98 -2.76
C TRP A 39 10.84 -0.40 -3.24
N ASP A 40 12.13 -0.59 -3.45
CA ASP A 40 12.62 -1.82 -4.06
C ASP A 40 12.61 -3.01 -3.09
N TYR A 41 13.29 -2.89 -1.93
CA TYR A 41 13.58 -4.05 -1.08
C TYR A 41 13.45 -3.74 0.42
N GLY A 42 12.91 -4.71 1.18
CA GLY A 42 12.95 -4.72 2.63
C GLY A 42 11.62 -4.55 3.34
N THR A 43 11.30 -3.37 3.86
CA THR A 43 10.04 -3.14 4.58
C THR A 43 9.55 -1.71 4.39
N VAL A 44 8.27 -1.56 4.08
CA VAL A 44 7.55 -0.28 4.14
C VAL A 44 6.60 -0.32 5.33
N MET A 45 6.76 0.63 6.24
CA MET A 45 5.91 0.76 7.42
C MET A 45 5.29 2.15 7.48
N VAL A 46 3.98 2.23 7.44
CA VAL A 46 3.20 3.47 7.59
C VAL A 46 2.41 3.39 8.89
N ARG A 47 2.51 4.39 9.76
CA ARG A 47 1.87 4.42 11.08
C ARG A 47 1.30 5.78 11.40
N TYR A 48 0.25 5.80 12.20
CA TYR A 48 -0.21 7.03 12.83
C TYR A 48 0.70 7.49 13.96
N TRP A 49 0.75 8.81 14.14
CA TRP A 49 1.33 9.42 15.33
C TRP A 49 0.54 10.65 15.81
N ASP A 50 0.87 11.11 17.03
CA ASP A 50 0.17 12.24 17.66
C ASP A 50 0.88 13.58 17.36
N ARG A 51 1.22 13.81 16.07
CA ARG A 51 1.77 15.05 15.56
C ARG A 51 0.94 15.53 14.37
N ASP A 52 1.06 16.81 14.01
CA ASP A 52 0.31 17.49 12.96
C ASP A 52 1.08 17.61 11.62
N TYR A 53 2.16 16.86 11.48
CA TYR A 53 2.99 16.82 10.27
C TYR A 53 3.34 15.37 9.91
N ILE A 54 3.70 15.15 8.65
CA ILE A 54 4.22 13.85 8.19
C ILE A 54 5.71 13.80 8.47
N SER A 55 6.20 12.68 9.00
CA SER A 55 7.63 12.40 9.14
C SER A 55 7.97 11.09 8.47
N PHE A 56 9.12 11.01 7.84
CA PHE A 56 9.61 9.76 7.28
C PHE A 56 11.12 9.64 7.42
N SER A 57 11.55 8.39 7.52
CA SER A 57 12.96 8.04 7.65
C SER A 57 13.22 6.65 7.10
N GLU A 58 14.44 6.40 6.65
CA GLU A 58 14.92 5.05 6.38
C GLU A 58 15.85 4.57 7.49
N GLU A 59 15.79 3.27 7.77
CA GLU A 59 16.74 2.58 8.64
C GLU A 59 17.51 1.56 7.80
N ASP A 60 18.85 1.58 7.92
CA ASP A 60 19.71 0.52 7.39
C ASP A 60 20.22 -0.35 8.54
N PRO A 61 19.80 -1.60 8.64
CA PRO A 61 20.27 -2.50 9.67
C PRO A 61 21.75 -2.88 9.53
N ASN A 62 22.39 -2.61 8.40
CA ASN A 62 23.74 -3.10 8.04
C ASN A 62 24.83 -2.03 7.97
N GLY A 63 24.54 -0.78 8.32
CA GLY A 63 25.54 0.31 8.34
C GLY A 63 25.27 1.46 7.35
N PRO A 64 26.25 2.31 7.06
CA PRO A 64 26.02 3.53 6.31
C PRO A 64 25.57 3.24 4.89
N ILE A 65 24.41 3.79 4.55
CA ILE A 65 23.77 3.66 3.24
C ILE A 65 24.57 4.48 2.23
N LYS A 66 24.95 3.85 1.13
CA LYS A 66 25.58 4.56 0.02
C LYS A 66 24.58 5.37 -0.80
N ASP A 67 23.33 4.87 -0.86
CA ASP A 67 22.24 5.50 -1.57
C ASP A 67 21.08 5.74 -0.60
N CYS A 68 20.87 6.98 -0.22
CA CYS A 68 19.79 7.38 0.64
C CYS A 68 18.47 7.37 -0.12
N MET A 69 17.37 7.10 0.60
CA MET A 69 16.05 7.42 0.10
C MET A 69 15.99 8.86 -0.41
N CYS A 70 15.09 9.12 -1.31
CA CYS A 70 14.84 10.46 -1.79
C CYS A 70 13.34 10.75 -1.84
N TYR A 71 12.98 12.03 -1.82
CA TYR A 71 11.60 12.45 -1.84
C TYR A 71 11.42 13.78 -2.60
N TYR A 72 10.19 14.04 -2.99
CA TYR A 72 9.75 15.38 -3.37
C TYR A 72 8.31 15.64 -2.94
N VAL A 73 7.93 16.91 -2.87
CA VAL A 73 6.55 17.33 -2.62
C VAL A 73 6.10 18.26 -3.72
N ARG A 74 5.05 17.87 -4.43
CA ARG A 74 4.46 18.65 -5.52
C ARG A 74 2.94 18.53 -5.50
N ASN A 75 2.22 19.65 -5.66
CA ASN A 75 0.76 19.67 -5.79
C ASN A 75 0.01 18.88 -4.70
N ARG A 76 0.47 18.96 -3.44
CA ARG A 76 -0.07 18.21 -2.28
C ARG A 76 0.15 16.69 -2.34
N GLN A 77 1.01 16.23 -3.21
CA GLN A 77 1.50 14.85 -3.28
C GLN A 77 2.89 14.78 -2.64
N LEU A 78 3.08 13.78 -1.79
CA LEU A 78 4.38 13.36 -1.27
C LEU A 78 4.81 12.11 -2.00
N PHE A 79 5.96 12.17 -2.65
CA PHE A 79 6.59 11.04 -3.29
C PHE A 79 7.84 10.62 -2.51
N LEU A 80 7.93 9.33 -2.21
CA LEU A 80 9.06 8.70 -1.51
C LEU A 80 9.65 7.61 -2.40
N ALA A 81 10.95 7.61 -2.62
CA ALA A 81 11.61 6.57 -3.38
C ALA A 81 12.81 5.96 -2.66
N TYR A 82 13.04 4.68 -2.93
CA TYR A 82 14.12 3.88 -2.37
C TYR A 82 15.49 4.51 -2.61
N SER A 83 15.73 5.05 -3.80
CA SER A 83 16.96 5.73 -4.18
C SER A 83 16.73 6.65 -5.38
N ARG A 84 17.55 7.70 -5.49
CA ARG A 84 17.62 8.53 -6.69
C ARG A 84 18.21 7.80 -7.90
N TYR A 85 19.03 6.81 -7.65
CA TYR A 85 19.79 6.08 -8.65
C TYR A 85 19.27 4.64 -8.73
N ASN A 86 19.01 4.16 -9.94
CA ASN A 86 18.70 2.75 -10.19
C ASN A 86 19.98 1.90 -10.06
N ASP A 87 20.64 1.96 -8.92
CA ASP A 87 21.82 1.16 -8.69
C ASP A 87 21.43 -0.23 -8.17
N THR A 88 22.06 -1.22 -8.75
CA THR A 88 21.86 -2.66 -8.54
C THR A 88 22.31 -3.17 -7.16
N TYR A 89 22.29 -2.34 -6.14
CA TYR A 89 22.60 -2.75 -4.77
C TYR A 89 21.34 -3.18 -4.05
N TYR A 90 21.12 -4.48 -4.03
CA TYR A 90 20.05 -5.16 -3.29
C TYR A 90 20.31 -5.13 -1.76
N GLN A 91 20.13 -4.02 -1.13
CA GLN A 91 20.17 -3.95 0.34
C GLN A 91 18.78 -3.70 0.87
N PRO A 92 18.18 -4.66 1.61
CA PRO A 92 16.87 -4.42 2.20
C PRO A 92 16.95 -3.25 3.19
N LYS A 93 16.14 -2.22 2.96
CA LYS A 93 16.00 -1.05 3.82
C LYS A 93 14.63 -1.07 4.48
N LYS A 94 14.50 -0.34 5.57
CA LYS A 94 13.21 -0.11 6.20
C LYS A 94 12.83 1.35 6.04
N LEU A 95 11.74 1.58 5.32
CA LEU A 95 11.06 2.87 5.28
C LEU A 95 10.07 2.95 6.44
N MET A 96 10.13 4.03 7.20
CA MET A 96 9.14 4.37 8.22
C MET A 96 8.49 5.71 7.86
N VAL A 97 7.17 5.71 7.75
CA VAL A 97 6.36 6.90 7.49
C VAL A 97 5.38 7.07 8.64
N PHE A 98 5.37 8.25 9.23
CA PHE A 98 4.45 8.61 10.32
C PHE A 98 3.46 9.66 9.83
N LEU A 99 2.18 9.33 9.93
CA LEU A 99 1.06 10.14 9.45
C LEU A 99 0.29 10.77 10.62
N PRO A 100 -0.13 12.02 10.53
CA PRO A 100 -1.04 12.63 11.49
C PRO A 100 -2.33 11.83 11.67
N LYS A 101 -2.71 11.58 12.91
CA LYS A 101 -4.02 10.97 13.21
C LYS A 101 -5.17 11.87 12.76
N GLY A 102 -6.25 11.24 12.26
CA GLY A 102 -7.48 11.92 11.85
C GLY A 102 -7.39 12.66 10.51
N VAL A 103 -6.32 12.44 9.76
CA VAL A 103 -6.22 12.87 8.36
C VAL A 103 -6.66 11.72 7.47
N ILE A 104 -7.58 12.00 6.54
CA ILE A 104 -8.01 11.05 5.52
C ILE A 104 -7.31 11.44 4.23
N TYR A 105 -6.42 10.57 3.74
CA TYR A 105 -5.72 10.77 2.49
C TYR A 105 -6.66 10.46 1.32
N ARG A 106 -6.50 11.17 0.20
CA ARG A 106 -7.24 10.88 -1.01
C ARG A 106 -6.78 9.57 -1.62
N ASP A 107 -5.47 9.38 -1.69
CA ASP A 107 -4.83 8.27 -2.34
C ASP A 107 -3.52 7.89 -1.65
N ILE A 108 -3.29 6.59 -1.49
CA ILE A 108 -2.01 6.03 -1.06
C ILE A 108 -1.64 4.96 -2.06
N ASP A 109 -0.52 5.15 -2.76
CA ASP A 109 -0.01 4.28 -3.81
C ASP A 109 1.36 3.75 -3.39
N ILE A 110 1.54 2.42 -3.41
CA ILE A 110 2.74 1.76 -2.90
C ILE A 110 3.21 0.70 -3.89
N ASP A 111 4.22 1.03 -4.65
CA ASP A 111 4.91 0.12 -5.56
C ASP A 111 6.16 -0.45 -4.91
N VAL A 112 6.23 -1.77 -4.73
CA VAL A 112 7.44 -2.41 -4.20
C VAL A 112 7.84 -3.63 -5.03
N LEU A 113 9.12 -3.92 -5.03
CA LEU A 113 9.62 -5.10 -5.75
C LEU A 113 9.64 -6.33 -4.83
N ASP A 114 10.30 -6.24 -3.68
CA ASP A 114 10.44 -7.34 -2.71
C ASP A 114 10.51 -6.76 -1.29
N ALA A 115 9.37 -6.41 -0.74
CA ALA A 115 9.27 -5.84 0.59
C ALA A 115 7.99 -6.25 1.31
N ASN A 116 8.07 -6.39 2.63
CA ASN A 116 6.88 -6.47 3.46
C ASN A 116 6.28 -5.07 3.65
N ILE A 117 4.96 -4.98 3.48
CA ILE A 117 4.21 -3.73 3.56
C ILE A 117 3.29 -3.80 4.77
N ASP A 118 3.36 -2.81 5.63
CA ASP A 118 2.51 -2.73 6.81
C ASP A 118 2.02 -1.28 7.00
N VAL A 119 0.77 -1.04 6.60
CA VAL A 119 0.14 0.27 6.53
C VAL A 119 -1.00 0.37 7.52
N ASP A 120 -0.93 1.37 8.38
CA ASP A 120 -2.02 1.80 9.26
C ASP A 120 -2.34 3.26 8.91
N ALA A 121 -3.37 3.46 8.08
CA ALA A 121 -3.73 4.76 7.51
C ALA A 121 -5.20 4.86 7.14
N ASP A 122 -5.78 6.07 7.27
CA ASP A 122 -7.11 6.38 6.77
C ASP A 122 -6.98 7.05 5.39
N CYS A 123 -7.56 6.43 4.37
CA CYS A 123 -7.56 6.93 3.00
C CYS A 123 -8.87 6.61 2.28
N ARG A 124 -9.11 7.28 1.16
CA ARG A 124 -10.24 6.94 0.27
C ARG A 124 -9.88 5.80 -0.67
N LYS A 125 -8.63 5.79 -1.13
CA LYS A 125 -8.11 4.75 -2.01
C LYS A 125 -6.74 4.33 -1.53
N ILE A 126 -6.47 3.04 -1.69
CA ILE A 126 -5.15 2.46 -1.53
C ILE A 126 -4.90 1.49 -2.67
N ASP A 127 -3.74 1.63 -3.29
CA ASP A 127 -3.23 0.76 -4.34
C ASP A 127 -1.87 0.22 -3.91
N ILE A 128 -1.70 -1.11 -3.95
CA ILE A 128 -0.47 -1.77 -3.49
C ILE A 128 -0.04 -2.80 -4.51
N ASP A 129 1.05 -2.53 -5.18
CA ASP A 129 1.71 -3.44 -6.12
C ASP A 129 2.97 -4.03 -5.52
N THR A 130 3.08 -5.37 -5.47
CA THR A 130 4.31 -6.04 -5.03
C THR A 130 4.58 -7.32 -5.80
N THR A 131 5.84 -7.62 -6.06
CA THR A 131 6.22 -8.94 -6.58
C THR A 131 6.31 -9.98 -5.47
N SER A 132 6.84 -9.61 -4.31
CA SER A 132 6.89 -10.51 -3.15
C SER A 132 6.92 -9.72 -1.83
N GLY A 133 6.37 -10.37 -0.79
CA GLY A 133 6.24 -9.82 0.54
C GLY A 133 4.80 -9.85 1.06
N ASP A 134 4.65 -9.97 2.35
CA ASP A 134 3.32 -9.92 2.97
C ASP A 134 2.82 -8.48 3.04
N VAL A 135 1.53 -8.29 2.75
CA VAL A 135 0.84 -7.01 2.81
C VAL A 135 -0.13 -7.00 3.99
N VAL A 136 -0.02 -6.00 4.84
CA VAL A 136 -0.99 -5.71 5.92
C VAL A 136 -1.48 -4.29 5.75
N PHE A 137 -2.76 -4.12 5.53
CA PHE A 137 -3.42 -2.82 5.53
C PHE A 137 -4.48 -2.74 6.61
N SER A 138 -4.43 -1.69 7.41
CA SER A 138 -5.35 -1.41 8.51
C SER A 138 -5.89 0.01 8.40
N THR A 139 -7.20 0.18 8.57
CA THR A 139 -7.84 1.50 8.57
C THR A 139 -8.95 1.57 9.60
N THR A 140 -9.16 2.77 10.15
CA THR A 140 -10.34 3.11 10.97
C THR A 140 -11.43 3.80 10.16
N TYR A 141 -11.15 4.14 8.90
CA TYR A 141 -12.06 4.86 8.02
C TYR A 141 -12.99 3.90 7.29
N ARG A 142 -14.27 3.90 7.66
CA ARG A 142 -15.27 2.98 7.11
C ARG A 142 -15.73 3.31 5.69
N ASP A 143 -15.56 4.57 5.25
CA ASP A 143 -16.03 5.05 3.94
C ASP A 143 -14.89 5.04 2.90
N ILE A 144 -13.93 4.11 3.04
CA ILE A 144 -12.92 3.84 2.04
C ILE A 144 -13.60 3.38 0.74
N GLU A 145 -13.17 3.92 -0.40
CA GLU A 145 -13.81 3.71 -1.70
C GLU A 145 -13.22 2.50 -2.43
N ASP A 146 -11.89 2.37 -2.41
CA ASP A 146 -11.15 1.37 -3.21
C ASP A 146 -9.95 0.83 -2.45
N ILE A 147 -9.80 -0.49 -2.46
CA ILE A 147 -8.64 -1.21 -1.96
C ILE A 147 -8.22 -2.17 -3.06
N ASP A 148 -7.08 -1.90 -3.68
CA ASP A 148 -6.51 -2.69 -4.76
C ASP A 148 -5.16 -3.24 -4.31
N VAL A 149 -4.96 -4.56 -4.41
CA VAL A 149 -3.70 -5.19 -3.99
C VAL A 149 -3.30 -6.26 -4.98
N ASP A 150 -2.23 -6.01 -5.71
CA ASP A 150 -1.62 -6.94 -6.64
C ASP A 150 -0.32 -7.52 -6.06
N THR A 151 -0.24 -8.84 -5.92
CA THR A 151 0.98 -9.51 -5.50
C THR A 151 1.20 -10.82 -6.25
N VAL A 152 2.45 -11.13 -6.56
CA VAL A 152 2.77 -12.44 -7.12
C VAL A 152 2.93 -13.49 -6.01
N SER A 153 3.54 -13.11 -4.88
CA SER A 153 3.80 -14.03 -3.78
C SER A 153 3.81 -13.30 -2.44
N GLY A 154 2.80 -13.57 -1.61
CA GLY A 154 2.64 -13.00 -0.28
C GLY A 154 1.20 -13.10 0.20
N ASN A 155 1.01 -13.09 1.51
CA ASN A 155 -0.32 -13.03 2.08
C ASN A 155 -0.78 -11.59 2.19
N VAL A 156 -2.05 -11.36 1.93
CA VAL A 156 -2.71 -10.07 2.08
C VAL A 156 -3.62 -10.11 3.28
N ARG A 157 -3.47 -9.17 4.20
CA ARG A 157 -4.34 -9.02 5.37
C ARG A 157 -4.93 -7.63 5.42
N LEU A 158 -6.25 -7.54 5.32
CA LEU A 158 -7.02 -6.30 5.37
C LEU A 158 -7.79 -6.23 6.69
N ILE A 159 -7.55 -5.18 7.48
CA ILE A 159 -8.17 -4.97 8.79
C ILE A 159 -9.09 -3.76 8.70
N LEU A 160 -10.41 -4.01 8.67
CA LEU A 160 -11.42 -3.01 8.33
C LEU A 160 -12.42 -2.82 9.48
N PRO A 161 -13.05 -1.64 9.63
CA PRO A 161 -14.15 -1.44 10.55
C PRO A 161 -15.31 -2.41 10.29
N ILE A 162 -15.96 -2.89 11.35
CA ILE A 162 -17.07 -3.84 11.23
C ILE A 162 -18.28 -3.27 10.47
N ASP A 163 -18.41 -1.96 10.43
CA ASP A 163 -19.51 -1.24 9.76
C ASP A 163 -19.15 -0.80 8.32
N THR A 164 -17.99 -1.21 7.80
CA THR A 164 -17.64 -1.09 6.38
C THR A 164 -18.55 -2.01 5.55
N SER A 165 -19.11 -1.48 4.46
CA SER A 165 -19.92 -2.26 3.51
C SER A 165 -19.16 -2.38 2.20
N PHE A 166 -18.85 -3.61 1.76
CA PHE A 166 -17.95 -3.81 0.64
C PHE A 166 -18.36 -4.92 -0.32
N THR A 167 -17.82 -4.83 -1.52
CA THR A 167 -17.67 -5.94 -2.46
C THR A 167 -16.22 -6.39 -2.47
N CYS A 168 -15.97 -7.69 -2.60
CA CYS A 168 -14.61 -8.24 -2.65
C CYS A 168 -14.47 -9.23 -3.79
N GLU A 169 -13.58 -8.95 -4.71
CA GLU A 169 -13.02 -9.88 -5.69
C GLU A 169 -11.69 -10.39 -5.15
N TYR A 170 -11.44 -11.69 -5.30
CA TYR A 170 -10.19 -12.30 -4.89
C TYR A 170 -9.80 -13.38 -5.87
N ASP A 171 -8.79 -13.10 -6.65
CA ASP A 171 -8.25 -13.99 -7.65
C ASP A 171 -6.91 -14.59 -7.18
N THR A 172 -6.83 -15.92 -7.18
CA THR A 172 -5.60 -16.62 -6.76
C THR A 172 -5.44 -17.95 -7.49
N VAL A 173 -4.19 -18.36 -7.67
CA VAL A 173 -3.86 -19.70 -8.16
C VAL A 173 -3.70 -20.69 -7.00
N ARG A 174 -3.05 -20.26 -5.91
CA ARG A 174 -2.76 -21.08 -4.73
C ARG A 174 -2.95 -20.28 -3.46
N GLY A 175 -4.19 -20.08 -3.06
CA GLY A 175 -4.51 -19.31 -1.87
C GLY A 175 -5.91 -19.61 -1.36
N ARG A 176 -6.27 -18.97 -0.25
CA ARG A 176 -7.58 -19.10 0.39
C ARG A 176 -8.03 -17.75 0.91
N LEU A 177 -9.32 -17.48 0.77
CA LEU A 177 -9.98 -16.39 1.48
C LEU A 177 -10.36 -16.84 2.88
N ILE A 178 -9.91 -16.11 3.90
CA ILE A 178 -10.24 -16.29 5.31
C ILE A 178 -10.87 -14.99 5.78
N SER A 179 -12.07 -15.04 6.37
CA SER A 179 -12.77 -13.81 6.75
C SER A 179 -13.43 -13.92 8.11
N GLN A 180 -13.30 -12.87 8.91
CA GLN A 180 -14.08 -12.64 10.13
C GLN A 180 -15.45 -12.00 9.83
N PHE A 181 -15.64 -11.47 8.61
CA PHE A 181 -16.92 -10.94 8.15
C PHE A 181 -17.83 -12.06 7.65
N GLY A 182 -19.13 -11.93 7.88
CA GLY A 182 -20.13 -12.87 7.35
C GLY A 182 -20.39 -12.64 5.86
N LEU A 183 -19.44 -13.09 5.03
CA LEU A 183 -19.51 -12.92 3.59
C LEU A 183 -20.63 -13.74 2.96
N TYR A 184 -21.27 -13.19 1.93
CA TYR A 184 -22.17 -13.93 1.03
C TYR A 184 -21.78 -13.66 -0.43
N GLY A 185 -22.23 -14.48 -1.36
CA GLY A 185 -21.86 -14.38 -2.77
C GLY A 185 -21.29 -15.68 -3.32
N ASN A 186 -20.59 -15.58 -4.43
CA ASN A 186 -20.04 -16.72 -5.16
C ASN A 186 -18.52 -16.56 -5.33
N PRO A 187 -17.72 -17.55 -4.91
CA PRO A 187 -16.26 -17.53 -5.07
C PRO A 187 -15.75 -17.31 -6.50
N SER A 188 -16.57 -17.66 -7.51
CA SER A 188 -16.19 -17.50 -8.91
C SER A 188 -16.64 -16.16 -9.52
N ASP A 189 -17.16 -15.26 -8.70
CA ASP A 189 -17.64 -13.95 -9.13
C ASP A 189 -17.22 -12.90 -8.09
N ARG A 190 -17.99 -12.77 -7.00
CA ARG A 190 -17.76 -11.70 -6.03
C ARG A 190 -18.35 -12.04 -4.67
N TYR A 191 -17.65 -11.66 -3.62
CA TYR A 191 -18.16 -11.66 -2.26
C TYR A 191 -18.73 -10.30 -1.88
N TYR A 192 -19.65 -10.33 -0.92
CA TYR A 192 -20.34 -9.14 -0.43
C TYR A 192 -20.42 -9.16 1.11
N TYR A 193 -20.32 -7.98 1.71
CA TYR A 193 -20.59 -7.80 3.14
C TYR A 193 -21.32 -6.48 3.37
N GLY A 194 -22.29 -6.47 4.31
CA GLY A 194 -23.03 -5.28 4.71
C GLY A 194 -24.35 -5.10 4.00
N GLY A 195 -24.81 -3.87 3.86
CA GLY A 195 -26.13 -3.51 3.33
C GLY A 195 -26.18 -3.45 1.80
N PRO A 196 -27.31 -3.02 1.23
CA PRO A 196 -27.51 -3.00 -0.23
C PRO A 196 -26.69 -1.92 -0.97
N PHE A 197 -26.05 -1.02 -0.24
CA PHE A 197 -25.19 0.02 -0.81
C PHE A 197 -23.77 -0.24 -0.35
N TYR A 198 -22.98 -0.83 -1.25
CA TYR A 198 -21.55 -1.09 -1.02
C TYR A 198 -20.79 0.20 -1.31
N THR A 199 -20.00 0.65 -0.34
CA THR A 199 -19.20 1.86 -0.44
C THR A 199 -17.77 1.55 -0.84
N THR A 200 -17.28 0.35 -0.53
CA THR A 200 -15.91 -0.08 -0.75
C THR A 200 -15.85 -1.17 -1.80
N LYS A 201 -14.97 -1.00 -2.77
CA LYS A 201 -14.51 -2.06 -3.65
C LYS A 201 -13.20 -2.62 -3.07
N ILE A 202 -13.10 -3.93 -2.94
CA ILE A 202 -11.86 -4.64 -2.61
C ILE A 202 -11.55 -5.54 -3.80
N ASP A 203 -10.36 -5.38 -4.36
CA ASP A 203 -9.81 -6.21 -5.41
C ASP A 203 -8.45 -6.73 -4.95
N VAL A 204 -8.26 -8.05 -4.94
CA VAL A 204 -7.00 -8.63 -4.52
C VAL A 204 -6.61 -9.73 -5.48
N ASP A 205 -5.54 -9.51 -6.21
CA ASP A 205 -4.94 -10.46 -7.11
C ASP A 205 -3.64 -11.02 -6.51
N THR A 206 -3.58 -12.34 -6.32
CA THR A 206 -2.35 -12.99 -5.90
C THR A 206 -2.17 -14.33 -6.60
N ARG A 207 -0.96 -14.65 -6.98
CA ARG A 207 -0.68 -15.97 -7.51
C ARG A 207 -0.53 -17.03 -6.40
N ASP A 208 0.24 -16.67 -5.35
CA ASP A 208 0.63 -17.58 -4.27
C ASP A 208 0.49 -16.89 -2.91
N GLY A 209 -0.74 -16.74 -2.40
CA GLY A 209 -0.99 -16.10 -1.13
C GLY A 209 -2.44 -16.23 -0.67
N ASN A 210 -2.67 -16.01 0.62
CA ASN A 210 -4.01 -15.98 1.21
C ASN A 210 -4.49 -14.53 1.35
N LEU A 211 -5.80 -14.32 1.26
CA LEU A 211 -6.46 -13.10 1.68
C LEU A 211 -7.12 -13.31 3.05
N GLU A 212 -6.76 -12.50 4.02
CA GLU A 212 -7.36 -12.46 5.35
C GLU A 212 -8.12 -11.15 5.54
N LEU A 213 -9.43 -11.23 5.77
CA LEU A 213 -10.28 -10.09 6.09
C LEU A 213 -10.60 -10.11 7.60
N GLU A 214 -10.08 -9.14 8.32
CA GLU A 214 -10.21 -9.02 9.76
C GLU A 214 -11.00 -7.79 10.18
N ILE A 215 -11.69 -7.88 11.33
CA ILE A 215 -12.42 -6.76 11.91
C ILE A 215 -11.47 -5.94 12.77
N TYR A 216 -11.39 -4.63 12.51
CA TYR A 216 -10.67 -3.67 13.34
C TYR A 216 -11.28 -3.64 14.76
N ARG A 217 -10.45 -3.79 15.79
CA ARG A 217 -10.87 -3.87 17.21
C ARG A 217 -10.46 -2.65 18.03
#